data_4fadc6ed205c6088e09b31893ebf64d5
#
_entry.id   4fadc6ed205c6088e09b31893ebf64d5
#
_cell.length_a   1.000
_cell.length_b   1.000
_cell.length_c   1.000
_cell.angle_alpha   90.00
_cell.angle_beta   90.00
_cell.angle_gamma   90.00
#
_symmetry.space_group_name_H-M   'P 1'
#
loop_
_entity.id
_entity.type
_entity.pdbx_description
1 polymer ?
#
loop_
_entity_poly.entity_id
_entity_poly.type
_entity_poly.pdbx_seq_one_letter_code
_entity_poly.pdbx_strand_id
1 'polypeptide(L)'
;MAADLKFRDPKLAKRLTSKIAELASKRETVKICHVCGTHEWTITHYGLRELLPENVEVIAGPGCPVCIVPASEIDEAVELALRGVTVACFGDVLRVPGSRKSLLDAKAEGADVKVVYSVSDAVDLARKENEREVAFFAVGFETTAPSTAVEVLREPSKNLSFLISHRLIPPAMKILVEMEELSLNGFIAPGHVSTIIGLKPYEIFPEKYHMPTVIAGFEPLDVLFAVYMILKQLVKGEAKLENEYVRAVRWQGNPKAQRFMHDVFDVVDGRWRGLGLIESSKFVLKEKYSMFDAHLKYDLKIEKGVDIRPGCRCHLVIIGKIKPTECPLFMKACTPRKPVGACMVSSEGTCRIWARSTPSSALKI
;
A
#
# COMPACT_ATOMS: atom_id res chain seq x y z
N MET A 1 -9.69 26.97 -23.56
CA MET A 1 -10.46 25.73 -23.69
C MET A 1 -9.73 24.66 -22.89
N ALA A 2 -10.30 24.23 -21.77
CA ALA A 2 -9.77 23.06 -21.08
C ALA A 2 -9.96 21.87 -22.02
N ALA A 3 -8.86 21.22 -22.44
CA ALA A 3 -8.94 19.97 -23.18
C ALA A 3 -9.75 19.00 -22.33
N ASP A 4 -10.86 18.51 -22.88
CA ASP A 4 -11.69 17.48 -22.25
C ASP A 4 -10.86 16.19 -22.19
N LEU A 5 -10.11 16.03 -21.11
CA LEU A 5 -9.18 14.92 -20.92
C LEU A 5 -9.99 13.64 -20.66
N LYS A 6 -10.27 12.91 -21.74
CA LYS A 6 -11.10 11.69 -21.74
C LYS A 6 -10.32 10.46 -21.31
N PHE A 7 -9.87 10.41 -20.04
CA PHE A 7 -9.13 9.26 -19.49
C PHE A 7 -9.96 7.96 -19.39
N ARG A 8 -11.27 8.02 -19.73
CA ARG A 8 -12.22 6.90 -19.74
C ARG A 8 -12.87 6.70 -21.10
N ASP A 9 -12.27 7.20 -22.18
CA ASP A 9 -12.81 7.09 -23.52
C ASP A 9 -12.69 5.64 -24.04
N PRO A 10 -13.83 4.93 -24.31
CA PRO A 10 -13.80 3.55 -24.77
C PRO A 10 -13.14 3.37 -26.15
N LYS A 11 -13.22 4.39 -27.02
CA LYS A 11 -12.61 4.32 -28.38
C LYS A 11 -11.08 4.38 -28.27
N LEU A 12 -10.56 5.23 -27.38
CA LEU A 12 -9.13 5.28 -27.08
C LEU A 12 -8.66 3.98 -26.42
N ALA A 13 -9.42 3.46 -25.44
CA ALA A 13 -9.12 2.17 -24.82
C ALA A 13 -9.01 1.06 -25.85
N LYS A 14 -9.98 0.93 -26.77
CA LYS A 14 -9.98 -0.08 -27.86
C LYS A 14 -8.78 0.05 -28.78
N ARG A 15 -8.39 1.28 -29.15
CA ARG A 15 -7.19 1.52 -29.97
C ARG A 15 -5.91 1.13 -29.24
N LEU A 16 -5.84 1.43 -27.93
CA LEU A 16 -4.68 1.15 -27.11
C LEU A 16 -4.53 -0.36 -26.87
N THR A 17 -5.63 -1.06 -26.58
CA THR A 17 -5.61 -2.53 -26.43
C THR A 17 -5.23 -3.24 -27.72
N SER A 18 -5.63 -2.75 -28.90
CA SER A 18 -5.15 -3.29 -30.18
C SER A 18 -3.63 -3.14 -30.34
N LYS A 19 -3.05 -2.00 -29.95
CA LYS A 19 -1.59 -1.80 -29.96
C LYS A 19 -0.87 -2.67 -28.93
N ILE A 20 -1.47 -2.85 -27.75
CA ILE A 20 -0.98 -3.77 -26.72
C ILE A 20 -0.93 -5.19 -27.28
N ALA A 21 -1.99 -5.64 -27.96
CA ALA A 21 -2.04 -6.98 -28.58
C ALA A 21 -0.97 -7.16 -29.66
N GLU A 22 -0.73 -6.15 -30.50
CA GLU A 22 0.34 -6.17 -31.50
C GLU A 22 1.73 -6.32 -30.87
N LEU A 23 2.01 -5.60 -29.79
CA LEU A 23 3.30 -5.71 -29.07
C LEU A 23 3.42 -7.04 -28.33
N ALA A 24 2.35 -7.48 -27.69
CA ALA A 24 2.31 -8.72 -26.93
C ALA A 24 2.52 -9.95 -27.82
N SER A 25 2.05 -9.94 -29.08
CA SER A 25 2.26 -11.03 -30.04
C SER A 25 3.74 -11.33 -30.36
N LYS A 26 4.63 -10.40 -30.02
CA LYS A 26 6.10 -10.54 -30.18
C LYS A 26 6.80 -11.13 -28.96
N ARG A 27 6.04 -11.55 -27.95
CA ARG A 27 6.54 -12.09 -26.67
C ARG A 27 5.77 -13.35 -26.30
N GLU A 28 6.40 -14.26 -25.56
CA GLU A 28 5.72 -15.46 -25.07
C GLU A 28 4.77 -15.13 -23.93
N THR A 29 5.30 -14.68 -22.81
CA THR A 29 4.53 -14.27 -21.63
C THR A 29 5.12 -12.99 -21.06
N VAL A 30 4.26 -12.07 -20.64
CA VAL A 30 4.66 -10.83 -19.97
C VAL A 30 3.90 -10.67 -18.67
N LYS A 31 4.63 -10.59 -17.58
CA LYS A 31 4.06 -10.38 -16.23
C LYS A 31 4.46 -9.00 -15.70
N ILE A 32 3.48 -8.14 -15.50
CA ILE A 32 3.66 -6.77 -15.03
C ILE A 32 3.08 -6.65 -13.62
N CYS A 33 3.87 -6.16 -12.69
CA CYS A 33 3.43 -5.96 -11.30
C CYS A 33 3.10 -4.48 -11.04
N HIS A 34 1.88 -4.18 -10.60
CA HIS A 34 1.55 -2.87 -10.05
C HIS A 34 1.66 -2.87 -8.53
N VAL A 35 2.12 -1.77 -7.93
CA VAL A 35 2.36 -1.68 -6.48
C VAL A 35 1.48 -0.57 -5.88
N CYS A 36 0.15 -0.71 -6.08
CA CYS A 36 -0.82 0.25 -5.56
C CYS A 36 -2.23 -0.35 -5.46
N GLY A 37 -2.88 -0.19 -4.31
CA GLY A 37 -4.28 -0.62 -4.12
C GLY A 37 -5.26 0.13 -5.03
N THR A 38 -5.00 1.41 -5.32
CA THR A 38 -5.82 2.20 -6.25
C THR A 38 -5.69 1.69 -7.70
N HIS A 39 -4.49 1.28 -8.15
CA HIS A 39 -4.34 0.62 -9.44
C HIS A 39 -5.14 -0.69 -9.47
N GLU A 40 -5.06 -1.51 -8.42
CA GLU A 40 -5.85 -2.76 -8.34
C GLU A 40 -7.35 -2.47 -8.45
N TRP A 41 -7.82 -1.44 -7.75
CA TRP A 41 -9.22 -1.04 -7.85
C TRP A 41 -9.61 -0.66 -9.28
N THR A 42 -8.82 0.19 -9.94
CA THR A 42 -9.06 0.60 -11.34
C THR A 42 -9.06 -0.59 -12.29
N ILE A 43 -8.04 -1.45 -12.18
CA ILE A 43 -7.88 -2.63 -13.05
C ILE A 43 -9.08 -3.57 -12.89
N THR A 44 -9.51 -3.83 -11.66
CA THR A 44 -10.59 -4.76 -11.37
C THR A 44 -11.97 -4.14 -11.65
N HIS A 45 -12.19 -2.88 -11.25
CA HIS A 45 -13.47 -2.20 -11.44
C HIS A 45 -13.85 -1.99 -12.91
N TYR A 46 -12.86 -1.67 -13.75
CA TYR A 46 -13.07 -1.46 -15.18
C TYR A 46 -12.82 -2.71 -16.04
N GLY A 47 -12.51 -3.85 -15.42
CA GLY A 47 -12.27 -5.11 -16.14
C GLY A 47 -11.05 -5.05 -17.07
N LEU A 48 -10.02 -4.27 -16.72
CA LEU A 48 -8.89 -4.04 -17.65
C LEU A 48 -8.12 -5.33 -17.96
N ARG A 49 -8.09 -6.30 -17.02
CA ARG A 49 -7.44 -7.60 -17.27
C ARG A 49 -8.08 -8.37 -18.45
N GLU A 50 -9.40 -8.24 -18.60
CA GLU A 50 -10.16 -8.90 -19.68
C GLU A 50 -9.93 -8.24 -21.05
N LEU A 51 -9.41 -7.01 -21.06
CA LEU A 51 -9.05 -6.29 -22.28
C LEU A 51 -7.63 -6.60 -22.78
N LEU A 52 -6.81 -7.22 -21.94
CA LEU A 52 -5.42 -7.56 -22.25
C LEU A 52 -5.35 -8.93 -22.94
N PRO A 53 -4.35 -9.16 -23.84
CA PRO A 53 -4.06 -10.47 -24.38
C PRO A 53 -3.74 -11.50 -23.29
N GLU A 54 -4.05 -12.77 -23.53
CA GLU A 54 -3.86 -13.86 -22.57
C GLU A 54 -2.41 -14.02 -22.09
N ASN A 55 -1.45 -13.65 -22.93
CA ASN A 55 -0.03 -13.68 -22.60
C ASN A 55 0.47 -12.44 -21.84
N VAL A 56 -0.41 -11.48 -21.49
CA VAL A 56 -0.09 -10.31 -20.67
C VAL A 56 -0.81 -10.38 -19.33
N GLU A 57 -0.08 -10.68 -18.29
CA GLU A 57 -0.61 -10.75 -16.92
C GLU A 57 -0.27 -9.50 -16.13
N VAL A 58 -1.29 -8.85 -15.54
CA VAL A 58 -1.10 -7.73 -14.61
C VAL A 58 -1.45 -8.20 -13.21
N ILE A 59 -0.43 -8.28 -12.35
CA ILE A 59 -0.54 -8.78 -10.98
C ILE A 59 -0.41 -7.67 -9.94
N ALA A 60 -1.02 -7.88 -8.77
CA ALA A 60 -0.91 -6.98 -7.64
C ALA A 60 0.39 -7.20 -6.87
N GLY A 61 1.05 -6.12 -6.47
CA GLY A 61 2.13 -6.08 -5.50
C GLY A 61 1.69 -5.52 -4.14
N PRO A 62 2.60 -5.35 -3.17
CA PRO A 62 2.31 -4.94 -1.78
C PRO A 62 1.97 -3.45 -1.65
N GLY A 63 1.02 -2.96 -2.44
CA GLY A 63 0.65 -1.55 -2.53
C GLY A 63 -0.47 -1.08 -1.59
N CYS A 64 -0.88 -1.89 -0.61
CA CYS A 64 -1.89 -1.54 0.40
C CYS A 64 -1.22 -1.42 1.78
N PRO A 65 -1.11 -0.21 2.36
CA PRO A 65 -0.37 -0.01 3.60
C PRO A 65 -0.99 -0.76 4.79
N VAL A 66 -2.30 -0.86 4.83
CA VAL A 66 -3.04 -1.58 5.88
C VAL A 66 -2.80 -3.10 5.79
N CYS A 67 -2.67 -3.62 4.58
CA CYS A 67 -2.52 -5.07 4.34
C CYS A 67 -1.17 -5.60 4.81
N ILE A 68 -0.15 -4.72 4.83
CA ILE A 68 1.24 -5.10 5.12
C ILE A 68 1.68 -4.78 6.56
N VAL A 69 0.80 -4.18 7.38
CA VAL A 69 1.11 -3.93 8.80
C VAL A 69 1.26 -5.28 9.52
N PRO A 70 2.39 -5.53 10.20
CA PRO A 70 2.59 -6.76 10.99
C PRO A 70 1.54 -6.94 12.09
N ALA A 71 1.22 -8.17 12.42
CA ALA A 71 0.29 -8.45 13.52
C ALA A 71 0.81 -7.90 14.85
N SER A 72 2.11 -7.92 15.08
CA SER A 72 2.74 -7.35 16.27
C SER A 72 2.44 -5.85 16.46
N GLU A 73 2.46 -5.04 15.39
CA GLU A 73 2.16 -3.60 15.49
C GLU A 73 0.66 -3.35 15.74
N ILE A 74 -0.23 -4.25 15.29
CA ILE A 74 -1.65 -4.24 15.69
C ILE A 74 -1.78 -4.61 17.16
N ASP A 75 -1.04 -5.63 17.62
CA ASP A 75 -1.05 -6.07 19.02
C ASP A 75 -0.54 -4.97 19.96
N GLU A 76 0.47 -4.19 19.56
CA GLU A 76 0.94 -3.02 20.29
C GLU A 76 -0.14 -1.92 20.41
N ALA A 77 -0.83 -1.63 19.30
CA ALA A 77 -1.93 -0.67 19.32
C ALA A 77 -3.10 -1.15 20.20
N VAL A 78 -3.40 -2.45 20.20
CA VAL A 78 -4.39 -3.08 21.07
C VAL A 78 -3.96 -3.00 22.53
N GLU A 79 -2.70 -3.28 22.83
CA GLU A 79 -2.14 -3.20 24.18
C GLU A 79 -2.23 -1.78 24.74
N LEU A 80 -1.86 -0.75 23.96
CA LEU A 80 -2.04 0.65 24.33
C LEU A 80 -3.48 0.96 24.71
N ALA A 81 -4.43 0.55 23.86
CA ALA A 81 -5.84 0.79 24.11
C ALA A 81 -6.35 0.11 25.40
N LEU A 82 -5.89 -1.12 25.67
CA LEU A 82 -6.25 -1.87 26.89
C LEU A 82 -5.57 -1.32 28.16
N ARG A 83 -4.42 -0.63 28.01
CA ARG A 83 -3.77 0.10 29.11
C ARG A 83 -4.43 1.47 29.42
N GLY A 84 -5.53 1.81 28.70
CA GLY A 84 -6.28 3.06 28.93
C GLY A 84 -5.79 4.26 28.13
N VAL A 85 -4.86 4.07 27.18
CA VAL A 85 -4.46 5.10 26.21
C VAL A 85 -5.54 5.20 25.13
N THR A 86 -6.00 6.40 24.81
CA THR A 86 -6.90 6.62 23.66
C THR A 86 -6.13 6.36 22.37
N VAL A 87 -6.48 5.30 21.63
CA VAL A 87 -5.83 5.00 20.34
C VAL A 87 -6.61 5.61 19.19
N ALA A 88 -6.02 6.60 18.51
CA ALA A 88 -6.54 7.19 17.29
C ALA A 88 -5.98 6.45 16.06
N CYS A 89 -6.83 5.94 15.17
CA CYS A 89 -6.41 5.21 13.98
C CYS A 89 -7.32 5.49 12.78
N PHE A 90 -6.82 5.22 11.57
CA PHE A 90 -7.67 5.25 10.38
C PHE A 90 -8.70 4.11 10.39
N GLY A 91 -9.88 4.37 9.81
CA GLY A 91 -11.00 3.43 9.86
C GLY A 91 -10.72 2.04 9.32
N ASP A 92 -9.89 1.93 8.28
CA ASP A 92 -9.48 0.65 7.69
C ASP A 92 -8.62 -0.18 8.65
N VAL A 93 -7.88 0.46 9.56
CA VAL A 93 -7.00 -0.23 10.52
C VAL A 93 -7.80 -0.89 11.65
N LEU A 94 -8.94 -0.31 12.03
CA LEU A 94 -9.76 -0.73 13.17
C LEU A 94 -10.05 -2.25 13.21
N ARG A 95 -10.28 -2.84 12.02
CA ARG A 95 -10.66 -4.26 11.87
C ARG A 95 -9.52 -5.18 11.46
N VAL A 96 -8.30 -4.64 11.32
CA VAL A 96 -7.14 -5.46 10.95
C VAL A 96 -6.84 -6.45 12.06
N PRO A 97 -6.73 -7.75 11.77
CA PRO A 97 -6.44 -8.73 12.80
C PRO A 97 -4.99 -8.59 13.29
N GLY A 98 -4.81 -8.45 14.60
CA GLY A 98 -3.56 -8.76 15.27
C GLY A 98 -3.40 -10.28 15.44
N SER A 99 -2.48 -10.69 16.29
CA SER A 99 -2.27 -12.11 16.60
C SER A 99 -3.51 -12.72 17.27
N ARG A 100 -4.14 -11.98 18.18
CA ARG A 100 -5.32 -12.42 18.94
C ARG A 100 -6.54 -11.58 18.65
N LYS A 101 -6.42 -10.26 18.73
CA LYS A 101 -7.51 -9.27 18.66
C LYS A 101 -7.20 -8.20 17.60
N SER A 102 -8.26 -7.51 17.16
CA SER A 102 -8.18 -6.25 16.44
C SER A 102 -8.45 -5.08 17.39
N LEU A 103 -8.22 -3.86 16.94
CA LEU A 103 -8.64 -2.66 17.69
C LEU A 103 -10.17 -2.60 17.87
N LEU A 104 -10.95 -3.16 16.93
CA LEU A 104 -12.40 -3.25 17.08
C LEU A 104 -12.78 -4.18 18.24
N ASP A 105 -12.08 -5.31 18.39
CA ASP A 105 -12.32 -6.23 19.50
C ASP A 105 -11.97 -5.57 20.84
N ALA A 106 -10.83 -4.86 20.92
CA ALA A 106 -10.46 -4.09 22.11
C ALA A 106 -11.50 -3.02 22.46
N LYS A 107 -12.02 -2.32 21.45
CA LYS A 107 -13.09 -1.32 21.63
C LYS A 107 -14.37 -1.96 22.16
N ALA A 108 -14.73 -3.14 21.70
CA ALA A 108 -15.89 -3.89 22.22
C ALA A 108 -15.71 -4.33 23.67
N GLU A 109 -14.47 -4.46 24.16
CA GLU A 109 -14.12 -4.73 25.56
C GLU A 109 -14.01 -3.46 26.41
N GLY A 110 -14.33 -2.30 25.84
CA GLY A 110 -14.35 -1.02 26.57
C GLY A 110 -13.11 -0.14 26.39
N ALA A 111 -12.14 -0.56 25.58
CA ALA A 111 -10.98 0.29 25.27
C ALA A 111 -11.38 1.52 24.44
N ASP A 112 -10.71 2.66 24.68
CA ASP A 112 -11.00 3.89 23.96
C ASP A 112 -10.24 3.96 22.64
N VAL A 113 -10.93 3.59 21.56
CA VAL A 113 -10.41 3.63 20.19
C VAL A 113 -11.24 4.59 19.36
N LYS A 114 -10.57 5.61 18.80
CA LYS A 114 -11.18 6.66 17.96
C LYS A 114 -10.79 6.49 16.50
N VAL A 115 -11.76 6.54 15.62
CA VAL A 115 -11.50 6.60 14.17
C VAL A 115 -11.29 8.06 13.78
N VAL A 116 -10.18 8.32 13.10
CA VAL A 116 -9.81 9.63 12.59
C VAL A 116 -9.57 9.57 11.08
N TYR A 117 -9.67 10.70 10.38
CA TYR A 117 -9.43 10.81 8.94
C TYR A 117 -8.06 11.39 8.60
N SER A 118 -7.42 12.03 9.58
CA SER A 118 -6.10 12.64 9.45
C SER A 118 -5.32 12.58 10.76
N VAL A 119 -4.01 12.80 10.68
CA VAL A 119 -3.18 12.98 11.87
C VAL A 119 -3.58 14.27 12.62
N SER A 120 -4.05 15.29 11.92
CA SER A 120 -4.51 16.55 12.53
C SER A 120 -5.73 16.32 13.43
N ASP A 121 -6.63 15.39 13.07
CA ASP A 121 -7.76 15.02 13.94
C ASP A 121 -7.28 14.40 15.25
N ALA A 122 -6.19 13.60 15.21
CA ALA A 122 -5.58 13.04 16.42
C ALA A 122 -4.91 14.12 17.28
N VAL A 123 -4.30 15.13 16.66
CA VAL A 123 -3.76 16.32 17.37
C VAL A 123 -4.88 17.09 18.05
N ASP A 124 -5.98 17.33 17.35
CA ASP A 124 -7.14 18.05 17.91
C ASP A 124 -7.82 17.24 19.02
N LEU A 125 -7.86 15.91 18.89
CA LEU A 125 -8.33 15.02 19.94
C LEU A 125 -7.48 15.15 21.21
N ALA A 126 -6.16 15.08 21.09
CA ALA A 126 -5.24 15.20 22.21
C ALA A 126 -5.34 16.58 22.90
N ARG A 127 -5.54 17.65 22.14
CA ARG A 127 -5.76 19.00 22.70
C ARG A 127 -7.07 19.12 23.49
N LYS A 128 -8.13 18.45 23.04
CA LYS A 128 -9.44 18.46 23.71
C LYS A 128 -9.44 17.58 24.96
N GLU A 129 -8.75 16.45 24.90
CA GLU A 129 -8.65 15.48 26.00
C GLU A 129 -7.29 15.60 26.71
N ASN A 130 -6.94 16.79 27.15
CA ASN A 130 -5.61 17.14 27.70
C ASN A 130 -5.20 16.33 28.95
N GLU A 131 -6.14 15.74 29.67
CA GLU A 131 -5.89 14.87 30.83
C GLU A 131 -5.72 13.38 30.44
N ARG A 132 -5.93 13.03 29.18
CA ARG A 132 -5.80 11.65 28.69
C ARG A 132 -4.64 11.52 27.73
N GLU A 133 -3.99 10.39 27.82
CA GLU A 133 -2.95 10.02 26.86
C GLU A 133 -3.59 9.57 25.54
N VAL A 134 -3.07 10.09 24.44
CA VAL A 134 -3.51 9.77 23.09
C VAL A 134 -2.35 9.20 22.29
N ALA A 135 -2.55 8.09 21.60
CA ALA A 135 -1.58 7.52 20.68
C ALA A 135 -2.17 7.48 19.27
N PHE A 136 -1.53 8.13 18.30
CA PHE A 136 -1.91 8.02 16.89
C PHE A 136 -1.19 6.85 16.25
N PHE A 137 -1.94 5.84 15.79
CA PHE A 137 -1.40 4.72 15.04
C PHE A 137 -1.20 5.11 13.58
N ALA A 138 0.03 5.50 13.24
CA ALA A 138 0.42 6.13 12.00
C ALA A 138 0.72 5.09 10.91
N VAL A 139 -0.31 4.49 10.34
CA VAL A 139 -0.21 3.52 9.23
C VAL A 139 -0.20 4.24 7.89
N GLY A 140 0.71 3.89 6.99
CA GLY A 140 0.75 4.46 5.65
C GLY A 140 2.06 4.21 4.91
N PHE A 141 2.14 4.79 3.73
CA PHE A 141 3.36 4.89 2.92
C PHE A 141 3.89 6.34 2.89
N GLU A 142 4.77 6.63 1.96
CA GLU A 142 5.33 7.97 1.74
C GLU A 142 4.26 9.02 1.43
N THR A 143 3.04 8.61 1.11
CA THR A 143 1.90 9.53 0.91
C THR A 143 1.37 10.13 2.19
N THR A 144 1.43 9.43 3.31
CA THR A 144 0.90 9.86 4.61
C THR A 144 1.97 10.30 5.60
N ALA A 145 3.20 9.79 5.45
CA ALA A 145 4.32 10.13 6.33
C ALA A 145 4.61 11.64 6.41
N PRO A 146 4.52 12.46 5.32
CA PRO A 146 4.76 13.89 5.41
C PRO A 146 3.81 14.63 6.37
N SER A 147 2.53 14.26 6.42
CA SER A 147 1.58 14.90 7.32
C SER A 147 1.88 14.57 8.78
N THR A 148 2.25 13.33 9.07
CA THR A 148 2.72 12.94 10.42
C THR A 148 3.99 13.71 10.80
N ALA A 149 4.95 13.84 9.87
CA ALA A 149 6.18 14.60 10.11
C ALA A 149 5.88 16.09 10.42
N VAL A 150 4.94 16.71 9.70
CA VAL A 150 4.55 18.10 9.96
C VAL A 150 3.98 18.27 11.36
N GLU A 151 3.14 17.35 11.82
CA GLU A 151 2.58 17.47 13.17
C GLU A 151 3.64 17.22 14.25
N VAL A 152 4.62 16.35 14.04
CA VAL A 152 5.77 16.17 14.96
C VAL A 152 6.62 17.44 15.01
N LEU A 153 6.89 18.08 13.84
CA LEU A 153 7.65 19.34 13.78
C LEU A 153 6.96 20.52 14.45
N ARG A 154 5.63 20.47 14.60
CA ARG A 154 4.84 21.48 15.31
C ARG A 154 4.86 21.32 16.83
N GLU A 155 5.57 20.31 17.31
CA GLU A 155 5.65 19.98 18.73
C GLU A 155 4.25 19.88 19.36
N PRO A 156 3.51 18.80 19.07
CA PRO A 156 2.14 18.63 19.56
C PRO A 156 2.11 18.54 21.10
N SER A 157 0.91 18.55 21.66
CA SER A 157 0.73 18.44 23.11
C SER A 157 1.41 17.18 23.68
N LYS A 158 1.97 17.26 24.89
CA LYS A 158 2.77 16.21 25.54
C LYS A 158 2.00 14.90 25.77
N ASN A 159 0.68 14.95 25.79
CA ASN A 159 -0.18 13.78 25.91
C ASN A 159 -0.40 13.06 24.58
N LEU A 160 0.11 13.60 23.43
CA LEU A 160 0.08 12.90 22.13
C LEU A 160 1.38 12.15 21.88
N SER A 161 1.26 10.91 21.47
CA SER A 161 2.36 10.08 20.97
C SER A 161 2.02 9.44 19.65
N PHE A 162 3.03 8.96 18.93
CA PHE A 162 2.87 8.33 17.61
C PHE A 162 3.41 6.91 17.64
N LEU A 163 2.57 5.94 17.31
CA LEU A 163 2.98 4.57 17.01
C LEU A 163 3.25 4.49 15.50
N ILE A 164 4.52 4.65 15.12
CA ILE A 164 4.90 4.78 13.70
C ILE A 164 4.90 3.42 13.00
N SER A 165 4.05 3.30 11.99
CA SER A 165 3.91 2.13 11.11
C SER A 165 4.02 2.52 9.62
N HIS A 166 4.68 3.63 9.31
CA HIS A 166 4.92 4.04 7.92
C HIS A 166 5.96 3.14 7.24
N ARG A 167 5.69 2.76 5.99
CA ARG A 167 6.55 1.91 5.15
C ARG A 167 6.95 2.64 3.87
N LEU A 168 7.99 2.14 3.21
CA LEU A 168 8.51 2.67 1.96
C LEU A 168 8.28 1.67 0.82
N ILE A 169 7.76 2.17 -0.30
CA ILE A 169 7.40 1.34 -1.47
C ILE A 169 8.63 0.83 -2.25
N PRO A 170 9.66 1.65 -2.57
CA PRO A 170 10.75 1.15 -3.40
C PRO A 170 11.49 -0.07 -2.83
N PRO A 171 11.77 -0.19 -1.50
CA PRO A 171 12.35 -1.40 -0.93
C PRO A 171 11.47 -2.65 -1.10
N ALA A 172 10.15 -2.51 -1.00
CA ALA A 172 9.23 -3.61 -1.22
C ALA A 172 9.21 -4.06 -2.70
N MET A 173 9.31 -3.13 -3.65
CA MET A 173 9.46 -3.46 -5.07
C MET A 173 10.79 -4.20 -5.34
N LYS A 174 11.88 -3.81 -4.66
CA LYS A 174 13.19 -4.48 -4.76
C LYS A 174 13.07 -5.96 -4.40
N ILE A 175 12.43 -6.29 -3.28
CA ILE A 175 12.22 -7.69 -2.87
C ILE A 175 11.46 -8.48 -3.93
N LEU A 176 10.44 -7.89 -4.59
CA LEU A 176 9.68 -8.59 -5.63
C LEU A 176 10.54 -8.94 -6.85
N VAL A 177 11.47 -8.06 -7.24
CA VAL A 177 12.41 -8.35 -8.34
C VAL A 177 13.36 -9.47 -7.97
N GLU A 178 13.81 -9.51 -6.72
CA GLU A 178 14.73 -10.51 -6.20
C GLU A 178 14.05 -11.88 -5.96
N MET A 179 12.72 -11.94 -6.00
CA MET A 179 11.93 -13.19 -6.02
C MET A 179 11.86 -13.75 -7.45
N GLU A 180 12.89 -14.49 -7.90
CA GLU A 180 12.98 -15.05 -9.25
C GLU A 180 11.74 -15.85 -9.66
N GLU A 181 11.09 -16.51 -8.71
CA GLU A 181 9.87 -17.29 -8.91
C GLU A 181 8.66 -16.48 -9.41
N LEU A 182 8.68 -15.15 -9.26
CA LEU A 182 7.63 -14.28 -9.78
C LEU A 182 7.79 -14.01 -11.29
N SER A 183 9.01 -14.14 -11.83
CA SER A 183 9.33 -13.93 -13.27
C SER A 183 8.77 -12.61 -13.82
N LEU A 184 9.00 -11.51 -13.11
CA LEU A 184 8.47 -10.20 -13.48
C LEU A 184 9.17 -9.63 -14.71
N ASN A 185 8.43 -8.92 -15.55
CA ASN A 185 8.95 -8.27 -16.75
C ASN A 185 8.81 -6.74 -16.72
N GLY A 186 8.12 -6.17 -15.73
CA GLY A 186 7.98 -4.73 -15.58
C GLY A 186 7.15 -4.31 -14.38
N PHE A 187 7.30 -3.04 -14.00
CA PHE A 187 6.53 -2.43 -12.92
C PHE A 187 5.66 -1.29 -13.38
N ILE A 188 4.44 -1.24 -12.84
CA ILE A 188 3.63 -0.03 -12.78
C ILE A 188 3.81 0.56 -11.37
N ALA A 189 4.60 1.63 -11.28
CA ALA A 189 4.89 2.31 -10.02
C ALA A 189 3.73 3.23 -9.60
N PRO A 190 3.47 3.39 -8.28
CA PRO A 190 2.31 4.09 -7.76
C PRO A 190 2.42 5.61 -7.93
N GLY A 191 1.51 6.22 -8.69
CA GLY A 191 1.48 7.66 -8.93
C GLY A 191 1.39 8.49 -7.65
N HIS A 192 0.58 8.07 -6.65
CA HIS A 192 0.47 8.80 -5.38
C HIS A 192 1.80 8.89 -4.64
N VAL A 193 2.51 7.77 -4.46
CA VAL A 193 3.83 7.75 -3.82
C VAL A 193 4.81 8.59 -4.63
N SER A 194 4.79 8.46 -5.96
CA SER A 194 5.69 9.18 -6.86
C SER A 194 5.47 10.70 -6.85
N THR A 195 4.26 11.20 -6.52
CA THR A 195 4.05 12.65 -6.30
C THR A 195 4.88 13.17 -5.13
N ILE A 196 5.19 12.33 -4.15
CA ILE A 196 5.98 12.69 -2.97
C ILE A 196 7.47 12.45 -3.23
N ILE A 197 7.87 11.23 -3.59
CA ILE A 197 9.29 10.84 -3.66
C ILE A 197 9.94 11.11 -5.02
N GLY A 198 9.17 11.43 -6.05
CA GLY A 198 9.67 11.62 -7.43
C GLY A 198 10.01 10.31 -8.12
N LEU A 199 10.84 10.43 -9.16
CA LEU A 199 11.26 9.30 -9.99
C LEU A 199 12.55 8.64 -9.49
N LYS A 200 13.46 9.42 -8.93
CA LYS A 200 14.82 8.98 -8.56
C LYS A 200 14.87 7.66 -7.79
N PRO A 201 14.02 7.37 -6.79
CA PRO A 201 14.07 6.10 -6.07
C PRO A 201 13.75 4.86 -6.91
N TYR A 202 13.20 5.04 -8.11
CA TYR A 202 12.86 3.94 -9.03
C TYR A 202 13.92 3.69 -10.11
N GLU A 203 14.97 4.54 -10.23
CA GLU A 203 16.05 4.37 -11.23
C GLU A 203 16.77 3.03 -11.10
N ILE A 204 16.87 2.50 -9.88
CA ILE A 204 17.50 1.20 -9.60
C ILE A 204 16.88 0.05 -10.40
N PHE A 205 15.58 0.11 -10.72
CA PHE A 205 14.91 -1.01 -11.41
C PHE A 205 15.35 -1.16 -12.86
N PRO A 206 15.35 -0.13 -13.71
CA PRO A 206 15.90 -0.26 -15.06
C PRO A 206 17.43 -0.37 -15.07
N GLU A 207 18.14 0.34 -14.20
CA GLU A 207 19.61 0.39 -14.23
C GLU A 207 20.27 -0.91 -13.75
N LYS A 208 19.83 -1.43 -12.59
CA LYS A 208 20.45 -2.61 -11.98
C LYS A 208 19.74 -3.90 -12.36
N TYR A 209 18.40 -3.87 -12.39
CA TYR A 209 17.59 -5.08 -12.59
C TYR A 209 17.08 -5.24 -14.02
N HIS A 210 17.41 -4.31 -14.94
CA HIS A 210 16.91 -4.30 -16.32
C HIS A 210 15.39 -4.44 -16.42
N MET A 211 14.69 -3.83 -15.46
CA MET A 211 13.25 -3.94 -15.27
C MET A 211 12.54 -2.66 -15.75
N PRO A 212 11.86 -2.68 -16.89
CA PRO A 212 11.02 -1.56 -17.32
C PRO A 212 10.09 -1.10 -16.20
N THR A 213 10.12 0.19 -15.89
CA THR A 213 9.32 0.75 -14.81
C THR A 213 8.60 2.02 -15.29
N VAL A 214 7.28 2.02 -15.17
CA VAL A 214 6.44 3.14 -15.59
C VAL A 214 5.60 3.63 -14.41
N ILE A 215 5.72 4.93 -14.10
CA ILE A 215 4.83 5.56 -13.13
C ILE A 215 3.50 5.84 -13.82
N ALA A 216 2.39 5.36 -13.23
CA ALA A 216 1.06 5.54 -13.79
C ALA A 216 0.11 6.33 -12.89
N GLY A 217 -0.81 7.04 -13.53
CA GLY A 217 -2.00 7.56 -12.90
C GLY A 217 -3.03 6.45 -12.63
N PHE A 218 -4.26 6.85 -12.30
CA PHE A 218 -5.27 5.93 -11.75
C PHE A 218 -6.51 5.76 -12.61
N GLU A 219 -6.59 6.48 -13.70
CA GLU A 219 -7.69 6.32 -14.65
C GLU A 219 -7.44 5.08 -15.54
N PRO A 220 -8.49 4.46 -16.12
CA PRO A 220 -8.33 3.27 -16.94
C PRO A 220 -7.30 3.41 -18.06
N LEU A 221 -7.28 4.54 -18.74
CA LEU A 221 -6.31 4.79 -19.83
C LEU A 221 -4.88 4.98 -19.30
N ASP A 222 -4.69 5.56 -18.10
CA ASP A 222 -3.36 5.68 -17.50
C ASP A 222 -2.72 4.28 -17.33
N VAL A 223 -3.50 3.34 -16.79
CA VAL A 223 -3.02 1.97 -16.57
C VAL A 223 -2.74 1.26 -17.90
N LEU A 224 -3.62 1.38 -18.88
CA LEU A 224 -3.40 0.79 -20.21
C LEU A 224 -2.20 1.41 -20.92
N PHE A 225 -1.98 2.74 -20.79
CA PHE A 225 -0.79 3.39 -21.32
C PHE A 225 0.49 2.88 -20.66
N ALA A 226 0.49 2.70 -19.34
CA ALA A 226 1.64 2.13 -18.64
C ALA A 226 1.96 0.71 -19.13
N VAL A 227 0.96 -0.16 -19.32
CA VAL A 227 1.13 -1.50 -19.91
C VAL A 227 1.72 -1.39 -21.32
N TYR A 228 1.18 -0.49 -22.17
CA TYR A 228 1.69 -0.26 -23.51
C TYR A 228 3.15 0.20 -23.50
N MET A 229 3.52 1.14 -22.63
CA MET A 229 4.89 1.65 -22.53
C MET A 229 5.87 0.55 -22.10
N ILE A 230 5.50 -0.28 -21.12
CA ILE A 230 6.31 -1.42 -20.68
C ILE A 230 6.51 -2.41 -21.83
N LEU A 231 5.43 -2.81 -22.51
CA LEU A 231 5.52 -3.74 -23.66
C LEU A 231 6.39 -3.18 -24.78
N LYS A 232 6.27 -1.87 -25.07
CA LYS A 232 7.10 -1.20 -26.07
C LYS A 232 8.59 -1.26 -25.74
N GLN A 233 8.95 -1.07 -24.46
CA GLN A 233 10.33 -1.22 -23.99
C GLN A 233 10.80 -2.68 -24.15
N LEU A 234 10.01 -3.64 -23.67
CA LEU A 234 10.34 -5.06 -23.75
C LEU A 234 10.57 -5.55 -25.17
N VAL A 235 9.73 -5.14 -26.14
CA VAL A 235 9.89 -5.50 -27.56
C VAL A 235 11.16 -4.90 -28.15
N LYS A 236 11.60 -3.74 -27.69
CA LYS A 236 12.84 -3.10 -28.13
C LYS A 236 14.09 -3.63 -27.41
N GLY A 237 13.95 -4.49 -26.40
CA GLY A 237 15.06 -4.91 -25.55
C GLY A 237 15.59 -3.78 -24.66
N GLU A 238 14.75 -2.81 -24.32
CA GLU A 238 15.09 -1.65 -23.48
C GLU A 238 14.51 -1.83 -22.08
N ALA A 239 15.16 -1.23 -21.09
CA ALA A 239 14.64 -1.04 -19.74
C ALA A 239 14.85 0.41 -19.33
N LYS A 240 13.77 1.15 -19.15
CA LYS A 240 13.77 2.58 -18.82
C LYS A 240 12.77 2.89 -17.72
N LEU A 241 13.05 3.96 -16.99
CA LEU A 241 12.09 4.60 -16.10
C LEU A 241 11.33 5.66 -16.91
N GLU A 242 10.03 5.47 -17.05
CA GLU A 242 9.15 6.40 -17.76
C GLU A 242 8.03 6.89 -16.85
N ASN A 243 7.54 8.09 -17.12
CA ASN A 243 6.45 8.72 -16.37
C ASN A 243 5.23 8.92 -17.28
N GLU A 244 4.21 8.10 -17.14
CA GLU A 244 2.92 8.32 -17.79
C GLU A 244 2.13 9.43 -17.08
N TYR A 245 2.27 9.54 -15.74
CA TYR A 245 1.48 10.45 -14.90
C TYR A 245 2.07 11.87 -14.84
N VAL A 246 2.49 12.41 -15.99
CA VAL A 246 3.18 13.71 -16.10
C VAL A 246 2.36 14.89 -15.58
N ARG A 247 1.02 14.76 -15.54
CA ARG A 247 0.12 15.82 -15.03
C ARG A 247 0.21 16.01 -13.51
N ALA A 248 0.74 15.03 -12.77
CA ALA A 248 0.83 15.09 -11.31
C ALA A 248 2.23 14.80 -10.77
N VAL A 249 3.00 13.95 -11.44
CA VAL A 249 4.32 13.51 -10.96
C VAL A 249 5.43 14.29 -11.67
N ARG A 250 6.33 14.85 -10.87
CA ARG A 250 7.55 15.52 -11.32
C ARG A 250 8.75 14.66 -10.99
N TRP A 251 9.86 14.86 -11.72
CA TRP A 251 11.09 14.11 -11.50
C TRP A 251 11.55 14.14 -10.05
N GLN A 252 11.60 15.32 -9.45
CA GLN A 252 12.03 15.53 -8.06
C GLN A 252 10.94 15.23 -7.00
N GLY A 253 9.71 14.92 -7.42
CA GLY A 253 8.56 14.78 -6.51
C GLY A 253 8.20 16.09 -5.80
N ASN A 254 7.94 16.00 -4.49
CA ASN A 254 7.65 17.13 -3.61
C ASN A 254 8.82 17.36 -2.63
N PRO A 255 9.78 18.27 -2.94
CA PRO A 255 10.95 18.48 -2.09
C PRO A 255 10.60 18.94 -0.66
N LYS A 256 9.50 19.67 -0.50
CA LYS A 256 9.05 20.12 0.84
C LYS A 256 8.60 18.94 1.70
N ALA A 257 7.79 18.03 1.13
CA ALA A 257 7.35 16.83 1.82
C ALA A 257 8.52 15.90 2.16
N GLN A 258 9.45 15.71 1.22
CA GLN A 258 10.67 14.91 1.42
C GLN A 258 11.52 15.49 2.55
N ARG A 259 11.70 16.82 2.60
CA ARG A 259 12.43 17.48 3.69
C ARG A 259 11.77 17.23 5.04
N PHE A 260 10.46 17.37 5.16
CA PHE A 260 9.76 17.10 6.43
C PHE A 260 9.95 15.65 6.89
N MET A 261 9.86 14.68 5.99
CA MET A 261 10.14 13.28 6.33
C MET A 261 11.59 13.09 6.77
N HIS A 262 12.55 13.65 6.02
CA HIS A 262 13.96 13.57 6.36
C HIS A 262 14.29 14.22 7.72
N ASP A 263 13.65 15.34 8.07
CA ASP A 263 13.91 16.06 9.32
C ASP A 263 13.39 15.30 10.54
N VAL A 264 12.35 14.47 10.37
CA VAL A 264 11.64 13.80 11.47
C VAL A 264 11.99 12.32 11.58
N PHE A 265 12.17 11.63 10.46
CA PHE A 265 12.32 10.17 10.47
C PHE A 265 13.73 9.71 10.11
N ASP A 266 14.13 8.61 10.73
CA ASP A 266 15.17 7.73 10.23
C ASP A 266 14.55 6.54 9.50
N VAL A 267 15.31 5.96 8.56
CA VAL A 267 14.90 4.77 7.81
C VAL A 267 15.60 3.57 8.41
N VAL A 268 14.82 2.56 8.75
CA VAL A 268 15.31 1.30 9.32
C VAL A 268 14.71 0.09 8.61
N ASP A 269 15.23 -1.09 8.90
CA ASP A 269 14.63 -2.33 8.45
C ASP A 269 13.25 -2.51 9.05
N GLY A 270 12.28 -2.87 8.22
CA GLY A 270 10.89 -2.98 8.62
C GLY A 270 10.31 -4.37 8.40
N ARG A 271 9.56 -4.87 9.38
CA ARG A 271 8.74 -6.07 9.15
C ARG A 271 7.51 -5.72 8.32
N TRP A 272 7.18 -6.57 7.37
CA TRP A 272 5.98 -6.49 6.55
C TRP A 272 5.18 -7.79 6.74
N ARG A 273 3.89 -7.66 6.96
CA ARG A 273 2.99 -8.81 7.19
C ARG A 273 3.13 -9.84 6.08
N GLY A 274 3.59 -11.03 6.45
CA GLY A 274 3.73 -12.17 5.54
C GLY A 274 4.92 -12.11 4.56
N LEU A 275 5.69 -11.01 4.55
CA LEU A 275 6.91 -10.85 3.74
C LEU A 275 8.18 -10.92 4.60
N GLY A 276 8.05 -10.76 5.92
CA GLY A 276 9.19 -10.76 6.83
C GLY A 276 9.86 -9.40 6.95
N LEU A 277 11.16 -9.41 7.23
CA LEU A 277 12.00 -8.22 7.37
C LEU A 277 12.46 -7.75 5.99
N ILE A 278 12.23 -6.48 5.69
CA ILE A 278 12.69 -5.81 4.47
C ILE A 278 13.64 -4.69 4.87
N GLU A 279 14.83 -4.71 4.29
CA GLU A 279 15.87 -3.72 4.52
C GLU A 279 15.40 -2.31 4.16
N SER A 280 15.72 -1.32 5.01
CA SER A 280 15.48 0.10 4.78
C SER A 280 14.04 0.44 4.33
N SER A 281 13.05 -0.16 4.97
CA SER A 281 11.65 -0.12 4.50
C SER A 281 10.64 0.46 5.49
N LYS A 282 11.10 0.94 6.65
CA LYS A 282 10.24 1.51 7.71
C LYS A 282 10.80 2.85 8.18
N PHE A 283 9.92 3.80 8.44
CA PHE A 283 10.25 5.02 9.17
C PHE A 283 10.14 4.80 10.67
N VAL A 284 11.07 5.41 11.43
CA VAL A 284 11.00 5.59 12.88
C VAL A 284 11.28 7.05 13.22
N LEU A 285 10.81 7.53 14.36
CA LEU A 285 11.14 8.88 14.78
C LEU A 285 12.63 9.00 15.13
N LYS A 286 13.25 10.12 14.74
CA LYS A 286 14.61 10.45 15.15
C LYS A 286 14.66 10.65 16.67
N GLU A 287 15.82 10.38 17.28
CA GLU A 287 16.06 10.46 18.72
C GLU A 287 15.57 11.76 19.35
N LYS A 288 15.78 12.89 18.67
CA LYS A 288 15.32 14.22 19.16
C LYS A 288 13.80 14.35 19.32
N TYR A 289 13.02 13.44 18.74
CA TYR A 289 11.56 13.35 18.86
C TYR A 289 11.09 12.13 19.66
N SER A 290 12.01 11.45 20.37
CA SER A 290 11.74 10.25 21.18
C SER A 290 10.62 10.46 22.20
N MET A 291 10.44 11.66 22.69
CA MET A 291 9.36 12.01 23.61
C MET A 291 7.96 11.80 23.03
N PHE A 292 7.84 11.78 21.71
CA PHE A 292 6.59 11.52 20.98
C PHE A 292 6.47 10.07 20.51
N ASP A 293 7.48 9.22 20.72
CA ASP A 293 7.47 7.83 20.30
C ASP A 293 6.67 6.98 21.29
N ALA A 294 5.55 6.43 20.84
CA ALA A 294 4.70 5.58 21.67
C ALA A 294 5.41 4.30 22.12
N HIS A 295 6.31 3.74 21.32
CA HIS A 295 7.12 2.59 21.68
C HIS A 295 7.96 2.85 22.92
N LEU A 296 8.68 3.98 22.93
CA LEU A 296 9.56 4.37 24.04
C LEU A 296 8.74 4.83 25.24
N LYS A 297 7.71 5.64 25.00
CA LYS A 297 6.89 6.23 26.07
C LYS A 297 6.19 5.17 26.93
N TYR A 298 5.74 4.06 26.32
CA TYR A 298 4.95 3.03 27.00
C TYR A 298 5.69 1.69 27.17
N ASP A 299 7.00 1.64 26.90
CA ASP A 299 7.83 0.43 26.98
C ASP A 299 7.13 -0.78 26.28
N LEU A 300 6.73 -0.58 25.03
CA LEU A 300 6.06 -1.62 24.26
C LEU A 300 7.06 -2.71 23.89
N LYS A 301 6.76 -3.95 24.25
CA LYS A 301 7.58 -5.10 23.91
C LYS A 301 7.06 -5.76 22.65
N ILE A 302 7.87 -5.75 21.58
CA ILE A 302 7.55 -6.40 20.31
C ILE A 302 7.64 -7.91 20.50
N GLU A 303 6.51 -8.56 20.69
CA GLU A 303 6.41 -10.01 20.56
C GLU A 303 6.30 -10.39 19.07
N LYS A 304 6.80 -11.57 18.71
CA LYS A 304 6.59 -12.14 17.37
C LYS A 304 5.11 -12.47 17.20
N GLY A 305 4.40 -11.63 16.47
CA GLY A 305 2.99 -11.83 16.16
C GLY A 305 2.76 -12.94 15.13
N VAL A 306 1.55 -13.47 15.09
CA VAL A 306 1.07 -14.40 14.04
C VAL A 306 0.51 -13.57 12.90
N ASP A 307 1.32 -13.25 11.90
CA ASP A 307 0.96 -12.40 10.75
C ASP A 307 -0.15 -13.01 9.89
N ILE A 308 -0.08 -14.31 9.66
CA ILE A 308 -0.99 -15.04 8.75
C ILE A 308 -1.75 -16.08 9.53
N ARG A 309 -3.07 -15.93 9.59
CA ARG A 309 -3.96 -16.90 10.24
C ARG A 309 -4.02 -18.20 9.44
N PRO A 310 -4.23 -19.34 10.10
CA PRO A 310 -4.32 -20.66 9.45
C PRO A 310 -5.30 -20.65 8.26
N GLY A 311 -4.87 -21.20 7.13
CA GLY A 311 -5.63 -21.27 5.88
C GLY A 311 -5.65 -19.97 5.05
N CYS A 312 -5.29 -18.82 5.60
CA CYS A 312 -5.20 -17.57 4.85
C CYS A 312 -3.95 -17.57 3.96
N ARG A 313 -4.10 -17.10 2.72
CA ARG A 313 -3.00 -16.96 1.76
C ARG A 313 -2.81 -15.49 1.30
N CYS A 314 -3.23 -14.52 2.12
CA CYS A 314 -3.14 -13.11 1.71
C CYS A 314 -1.70 -12.66 1.43
N HIS A 315 -0.69 -13.22 2.09
CA HIS A 315 0.72 -12.95 1.82
C HIS A 315 1.14 -13.33 0.38
N LEU A 316 0.57 -14.41 -0.17
CA LEU A 316 0.80 -14.80 -1.56
C LEU A 316 0.03 -13.89 -2.54
N VAL A 317 -1.17 -13.44 -2.14
CA VAL A 317 -1.97 -12.51 -2.95
C VAL A 317 -1.29 -11.14 -3.07
N ILE A 318 -0.75 -10.60 -1.97
CA ILE A 318 -0.14 -9.25 -1.97
C ILE A 318 1.19 -9.17 -2.73
N ILE A 319 1.79 -10.30 -3.09
CA ILE A 319 2.97 -10.37 -3.96
C ILE A 319 2.64 -10.87 -5.38
N GLY A 320 1.36 -11.06 -5.67
CA GLY A 320 0.90 -11.51 -6.98
C GLY A 320 1.23 -12.97 -7.34
N LYS A 321 1.62 -13.79 -6.36
CA LYS A 321 1.92 -15.22 -6.60
C LYS A 321 0.66 -16.05 -6.84
N ILE A 322 -0.47 -15.64 -6.27
CA ILE A 322 -1.79 -16.22 -6.49
C ILE A 322 -2.86 -15.12 -6.62
N LYS A 323 -3.94 -15.42 -7.33
CA LYS A 323 -5.14 -14.58 -7.37
C LYS A 323 -5.98 -14.79 -6.09
N PRO A 324 -6.80 -13.80 -5.66
CA PRO A 324 -7.69 -13.96 -4.51
C PRO A 324 -8.58 -15.21 -4.57
N THR A 325 -9.07 -15.56 -5.76
CA THR A 325 -9.93 -16.73 -6.00
C THR A 325 -9.24 -18.07 -5.75
N GLU A 326 -7.92 -18.11 -5.75
CA GLU A 326 -7.12 -19.32 -5.45
C GLU A 326 -6.87 -19.50 -3.94
N CYS A 327 -7.25 -18.49 -3.12
CA CYS A 327 -7.21 -18.64 -1.68
C CYS A 327 -8.41 -19.47 -1.20
N PRO A 328 -8.19 -20.59 -0.45
CA PRO A 328 -9.27 -21.48 -0.04
C PRO A 328 -10.34 -20.83 0.84
N LEU A 329 -9.99 -19.72 1.50
CA LEU A 329 -10.91 -18.98 2.37
C LEU A 329 -11.69 -17.89 1.62
N PHE A 330 -11.28 -17.52 0.39
CA PHE A 330 -11.84 -16.36 -0.34
C PHE A 330 -13.34 -16.55 -0.59
N MET A 331 -14.14 -15.55 -0.15
CA MET A 331 -15.60 -15.50 -0.24
C MET A 331 -16.35 -16.72 0.38
N LYS A 332 -15.63 -17.54 1.15
CA LYS A 332 -16.18 -18.62 1.97
C LYS A 332 -16.11 -18.21 3.45
N ALA A 333 -15.02 -18.59 4.14
CA ALA A 333 -14.79 -18.20 5.53
C ALA A 333 -14.25 -16.76 5.66
N CYS A 334 -13.61 -16.22 4.61
CA CYS A 334 -13.06 -14.86 4.57
C CYS A 334 -13.88 -13.97 3.63
N THR A 335 -14.68 -13.08 4.19
CA THR A 335 -15.57 -12.16 3.46
C THR A 335 -15.37 -10.71 3.92
N PRO A 336 -15.84 -9.68 3.18
CA PRO A 336 -15.78 -8.29 3.64
C PRO A 336 -16.47 -8.04 4.98
N ARG A 337 -17.49 -8.85 5.32
CA ARG A 337 -18.18 -8.77 6.62
C ARG A 337 -17.41 -9.48 7.74
N LYS A 338 -16.76 -10.59 7.42
CA LYS A 338 -15.97 -11.42 8.36
C LYS A 338 -14.56 -11.65 7.79
N PRO A 339 -13.68 -10.64 7.81
CA PRO A 339 -12.34 -10.77 7.25
C PRO A 339 -11.47 -11.66 8.15
N VAL A 340 -10.73 -12.59 7.54
CA VAL A 340 -9.72 -13.41 8.21
C VAL A 340 -8.34 -12.80 8.06
N GLY A 341 -8.01 -12.29 6.87
CA GLY A 341 -6.73 -11.63 6.58
C GLY A 341 -6.89 -10.13 6.36
N ALA A 342 -5.84 -9.36 6.61
CA ALA A 342 -5.79 -7.90 6.45
C ALA A 342 -6.18 -7.43 5.03
N CYS A 343 -5.84 -8.20 3.99
CA CYS A 343 -6.15 -7.89 2.60
C CYS A 343 -7.67 -7.88 2.30
N MET A 344 -8.50 -8.52 3.14
CA MET A 344 -9.97 -8.47 3.04
C MET A 344 -10.57 -7.30 3.86
N VAL A 345 -9.78 -6.65 4.71
CA VAL A 345 -10.24 -5.53 5.56
C VAL A 345 -10.20 -4.21 4.80
N SER A 346 -9.04 -3.87 4.25
CA SER A 346 -8.82 -2.55 3.61
C SER A 346 -9.55 -2.44 2.28
N SER A 347 -10.07 -1.24 2.01
CA SER A 347 -10.63 -0.86 0.70
C SER A 347 -9.61 -0.94 -0.44
N GLU A 348 -8.32 -0.86 -0.11
CA GLU A 348 -7.19 -0.99 -1.05
C GLU A 348 -6.63 -2.42 -1.13
N GLY A 349 -7.15 -3.33 -0.30
CA GLY A 349 -6.70 -4.72 -0.30
C GLY A 349 -7.23 -5.51 -1.49
N THR A 350 -6.34 -6.17 -2.22
CA THR A 350 -6.66 -6.95 -3.43
C THR A 350 -7.82 -7.94 -3.20
N CYS A 351 -7.82 -8.69 -2.09
CA CYS A 351 -8.91 -9.61 -1.76
C CYS A 351 -10.26 -8.88 -1.65
N ARG A 352 -10.30 -7.71 -0.98
CA ARG A 352 -11.54 -6.96 -0.81
C ARG A 352 -12.02 -6.35 -2.11
N ILE A 353 -11.11 -5.83 -2.93
CA ILE A 353 -11.44 -5.27 -4.25
C ILE A 353 -12.08 -6.35 -5.12
N TRP A 354 -11.47 -7.52 -5.22
CA TRP A 354 -12.02 -8.65 -5.97
C TRP A 354 -13.36 -9.11 -5.42
N ALA A 355 -13.50 -9.22 -4.09
CA ALA A 355 -14.76 -9.62 -3.46
C ALA A 355 -15.93 -8.69 -3.75
N ARG A 356 -15.67 -7.40 -4.00
CA ARG A 356 -16.70 -6.42 -4.36
C ARG A 356 -17.04 -6.41 -5.85
N SER A 357 -16.10 -6.80 -6.69
CA SER A 357 -16.24 -6.75 -8.15
C SER A 357 -16.64 -8.10 -8.75
N THR A 358 -16.50 -9.19 -8.00
CA THR A 358 -16.93 -10.53 -8.46
C THR A 358 -18.45 -10.63 -8.39
N PRO A 359 -19.17 -10.83 -9.52
CA PRO A 359 -20.61 -11.04 -9.49
C PRO A 359 -20.98 -12.24 -8.61
N SER A 360 -22.06 -12.16 -7.85
CA SER A 360 -22.54 -13.25 -6.99
C SER A 360 -22.77 -14.57 -7.74
N SER A 361 -23.07 -14.48 -9.04
CA SER A 361 -23.24 -15.62 -9.94
C SER A 361 -21.95 -16.35 -10.32
N ALA A 362 -20.79 -15.69 -10.20
CA ALA A 362 -19.48 -16.31 -10.46
C ALA A 362 -18.91 -17.03 -9.22
N LEU A 363 -19.49 -16.79 -8.07
CA LEU A 363 -19.21 -17.53 -6.84
C LEU A 363 -20.03 -18.81 -6.88
N LYS A 364 -19.53 -19.88 -7.52
CA LYS A 364 -20.12 -21.22 -7.36
C LYS A 364 -20.05 -21.57 -5.87
N ILE A 365 -21.21 -21.45 -5.21
CA ILE A 365 -21.46 -21.97 -3.86
C ILE A 365 -21.55 -23.49 -3.95
#